data_4e5685d6d0a0dbadb35acc3f9f10fcb6
#
_entry.id   4e5685d6d0a0dbadb35acc3f9f10fcb6
#
_cell.length_a   1.000
_cell.length_b   1.000
_cell.length_c   1.000
_cell.angle_alpha   90.00
_cell.angle_beta   90.00
_cell.angle_gamma   90.00
#
_symmetry.space_group_name_H-M   'P 1'
#
loop_
_entity.id
_entity.type
_entity.pdbx_description
1 polymer ?
#
loop_
_entity_poly.entity_id
_entity_poly.type
_entity_poly.pdbx_seq_one_letter_code
_entity_poly.pdbx_strand_id
1 'polypeptide(L)'
;VKTVKQLSCMLGALHDSNTPYFVLGNGSNLLVSDQGIRRAVLSLSGDFRKVELIGGAAVRAGAAATLASVCAFARENCLTGLEFAWGIPGSVGGAAYMNAGAYGGEMKDVLTTVRYLAAEGEVREVPAAELDLRYRHSIFEENSGCILSAQFHLQPGNAADIRAKMDELMAKRVDKQPLDKPSAGSTFKRPAGAFAAALIDQCGLRGFRHGGAAVSDKHCGFVVNLGGATCADVLALCDEV
;
A
#
# COMPACT_ATOMS: atom_id res chain seq x y z
N VAL A 1 -5.67 -7.27 -16.03
CA VAL A 1 -6.35 -6.21 -16.80
C VAL A 1 -5.30 -5.18 -17.22
N LYS A 2 -5.26 -4.80 -18.50
CA LYS A 2 -4.17 -3.98 -19.04
C LYS A 2 -4.57 -2.55 -19.42
N THR A 3 -5.85 -2.29 -19.65
CA THR A 3 -6.36 -0.97 -20.06
C THR A 3 -7.65 -0.60 -19.33
N VAL A 4 -7.96 0.69 -19.26
CA VAL A 4 -9.22 1.18 -18.65
C VAL A 4 -10.44 0.60 -19.38
N LYS A 5 -10.40 0.48 -20.71
CA LYS A 5 -11.48 -0.11 -21.51
C LYS A 5 -11.72 -1.58 -21.11
N GLN A 6 -10.66 -2.38 -20.93
CA GLN A 6 -10.79 -3.76 -20.46
C GLN A 6 -11.37 -3.81 -19.04
N LEU A 7 -10.91 -2.92 -18.14
CA LEU A 7 -11.42 -2.85 -16.78
C LEU A 7 -12.91 -2.53 -16.76
N SER A 8 -13.34 -1.50 -17.47
CA SER A 8 -14.75 -1.10 -17.56
C SER A 8 -15.62 -2.24 -18.11
N CYS A 9 -15.18 -2.92 -19.16
CA CYS A 9 -15.89 -4.08 -19.71
C CYS A 9 -16.00 -5.22 -18.71
N MET A 10 -14.92 -5.54 -17.98
CA MET A 10 -14.93 -6.61 -16.97
C MET A 10 -15.83 -6.26 -15.78
N LEU A 11 -15.76 -5.02 -15.28
CA LEU A 11 -16.61 -4.59 -14.16
C LEU A 11 -18.09 -4.60 -14.55
N GLY A 12 -18.43 -4.17 -15.79
CA GLY A 12 -19.78 -4.30 -16.32
C GLY A 12 -20.26 -5.75 -16.33
N ALA A 13 -19.49 -6.68 -16.89
CA ALA A 13 -19.84 -8.10 -16.93
C ALA A 13 -19.98 -8.72 -15.53
N LEU A 14 -19.14 -8.34 -14.56
CA LEU A 14 -19.23 -8.78 -13.18
C LEU A 14 -20.48 -8.23 -12.50
N HIS A 15 -20.84 -6.97 -12.79
CA HIS A 15 -22.05 -6.35 -12.29
C HIS A 15 -23.29 -7.08 -12.84
N ASP A 16 -23.36 -7.28 -14.17
CA ASP A 16 -24.50 -7.94 -14.83
C ASP A 16 -24.70 -9.39 -14.35
N SER A 17 -23.61 -10.08 -14.00
CA SER A 17 -23.64 -11.44 -13.44
C SER A 17 -23.80 -11.48 -11.91
N ASN A 18 -23.93 -10.33 -11.25
CA ASN A 18 -23.93 -10.20 -9.79
C ASN A 18 -22.74 -10.92 -9.12
N THR A 19 -21.58 -10.91 -9.79
CA THR A 19 -20.36 -11.56 -9.29
C THR A 19 -19.55 -10.58 -8.47
N PRO A 20 -19.31 -10.82 -7.16
CA PRO A 20 -18.50 -9.96 -6.34
C PRO A 20 -17.05 -9.98 -6.82
N TYR A 21 -16.36 -8.85 -6.73
CA TYR A 21 -14.97 -8.74 -7.12
C TYR A 21 -14.10 -8.07 -6.05
N PHE A 22 -12.80 -8.20 -6.21
CA PHE A 22 -11.77 -7.59 -5.39
C PHE A 22 -10.61 -7.11 -6.28
N VAL A 23 -10.19 -5.86 -6.13
CA VAL A 23 -9.04 -5.31 -6.86
C VAL A 23 -7.78 -5.55 -6.03
N LEU A 24 -6.85 -6.31 -6.59
CA LEU A 24 -5.60 -6.68 -5.92
C LEU A 24 -4.45 -5.80 -6.44
N GLY A 25 -3.79 -5.09 -5.53
CA GLY A 25 -2.50 -4.46 -5.76
C GLY A 25 -1.35 -5.48 -5.65
N ASN A 26 -0.29 -5.14 -4.94
CA ASN A 26 0.85 -6.06 -4.72
C ASN A 26 0.58 -7.13 -3.64
N GLY A 27 -0.59 -7.16 -3.01
CA GLY A 27 -0.92 -8.12 -1.96
C GLY A 27 -0.14 -7.95 -0.64
N SER A 28 0.58 -6.85 -0.49
CA SER A 28 1.50 -6.62 0.64
C SER A 28 0.81 -6.19 1.95
N ASN A 29 -0.53 -6.06 1.94
CA ASN A 29 -1.34 -5.66 3.10
C ASN A 29 -2.58 -6.55 3.23
N LEU A 30 -2.43 -7.85 2.94
CA LEU A 30 -3.53 -8.80 2.94
C LEU A 30 -3.20 -10.05 3.75
N LEU A 31 -4.18 -10.49 4.54
CA LEU A 31 -4.29 -11.85 5.04
C LEU A 31 -5.45 -12.52 4.29
N VAL A 32 -5.17 -13.62 3.61
CA VAL A 32 -6.15 -14.35 2.81
C VAL A 32 -6.59 -15.60 3.55
N SER A 33 -7.91 -15.87 3.57
CA SER A 33 -8.46 -17.09 4.14
C SER A 33 -7.80 -18.34 3.54
N ASP A 34 -7.61 -19.38 4.35
CA ASP A 34 -7.07 -20.68 3.90
C ASP A 34 -7.96 -21.33 2.85
N GLN A 35 -9.24 -20.96 2.78
CA GLN A 35 -10.20 -21.39 1.76
C GLN A 35 -10.14 -20.53 0.49
N GLY A 36 -9.28 -19.52 0.43
CA GLY A 36 -9.14 -18.57 -0.67
C GLY A 36 -10.21 -17.48 -0.70
N ILE A 37 -10.24 -16.72 -1.80
CA ILE A 37 -11.15 -15.60 -2.02
C ILE A 37 -12.30 -16.07 -2.94
N ARG A 38 -13.55 -15.98 -2.45
CA ARG A 38 -14.77 -16.37 -3.20
C ARG A 38 -15.30 -15.19 -4.03
N ARG A 39 -14.44 -14.51 -4.78
CA ARG A 39 -14.71 -13.33 -5.61
C ARG A 39 -13.84 -13.36 -6.84
N ALA A 40 -14.22 -12.64 -7.90
CA ALA A 40 -13.29 -12.37 -8.99
C ALA A 40 -12.15 -11.46 -8.50
N VAL A 41 -10.90 -11.88 -8.68
CA VAL A 41 -9.74 -11.07 -8.29
C VAL A 41 -9.18 -10.38 -9.52
N LEU A 42 -9.22 -9.04 -9.52
CA LEU A 42 -8.75 -8.20 -10.62
C LEU A 42 -7.34 -7.68 -10.30
N SER A 43 -6.36 -8.09 -11.10
CA SER A 43 -5.00 -7.57 -11.05
C SER A 43 -4.76 -6.63 -12.23
N LEU A 44 -4.30 -5.41 -11.95
CA LEU A 44 -4.01 -4.38 -12.95
C LEU A 44 -2.57 -4.51 -13.45
N SER A 45 -2.35 -4.22 -14.74
CA SER A 45 -1.03 -4.26 -15.41
C SER A 45 -1.03 -3.36 -16.65
N GLY A 46 -0.06 -3.49 -17.54
CA GLY A 46 -0.03 -2.72 -18.78
C GLY A 46 -0.02 -1.21 -18.54
N ASP A 47 -1.04 -0.50 -19.05
CA ASP A 47 -1.15 0.97 -18.94
C ASP A 47 -1.18 1.45 -17.48
N PHE A 48 -1.66 0.63 -16.56
CA PHE A 48 -1.69 0.96 -15.13
C PHE A 48 -0.31 0.93 -14.45
N ARG A 49 0.77 0.57 -15.16
CA ARG A 49 2.15 0.63 -14.65
C ARG A 49 2.93 1.85 -15.14
N LYS A 50 2.35 2.67 -16.00
CA LYS A 50 3.02 3.85 -16.56
C LYS A 50 3.29 4.86 -15.45
N VAL A 51 4.48 5.49 -15.55
CA VAL A 51 4.89 6.62 -14.71
C VAL A 51 5.41 7.70 -15.67
N GLU A 52 4.91 8.92 -15.55
CA GLU A 52 5.21 10.02 -16.46
C GLU A 52 5.26 11.37 -15.76
N LEU A 53 6.06 12.30 -16.29
CA LEU A 53 5.97 13.71 -15.94
C LEU A 53 4.79 14.34 -16.71
N ILE A 54 3.96 15.11 -16.00
CA ILE A 54 2.80 15.80 -16.60
C ILE A 54 2.94 17.33 -16.57
N GLY A 55 4.14 17.81 -16.28
CA GLY A 55 4.54 19.20 -16.29
C GLY A 55 5.18 19.64 -14.96
N GLY A 56 6.26 20.43 -15.04
CA GLY A 56 7.00 20.90 -13.88
C GLY A 56 7.43 19.76 -12.96
N ALA A 57 7.05 19.82 -11.70
CA ALA A 57 7.33 18.81 -10.68
C ALA A 57 6.15 17.83 -10.44
N ALA A 58 5.21 17.74 -11.37
CA ALA A 58 4.06 16.84 -11.27
C ALA A 58 4.33 15.49 -11.94
N VAL A 59 4.11 14.41 -11.20
CA VAL A 59 4.26 13.02 -11.64
C VAL A 59 2.91 12.35 -11.64
N ARG A 60 2.53 11.68 -12.72
CA ARG A 60 1.39 10.75 -12.77
C ARG A 60 1.91 9.33 -12.76
N ALA A 61 1.34 8.50 -11.90
CA ALA A 61 1.65 7.08 -11.85
C ALA A 61 0.37 6.23 -11.88
N GLY A 62 0.36 5.20 -12.69
CA GLY A 62 -0.74 4.24 -12.77
C GLY A 62 -0.85 3.41 -11.50
N ALA A 63 -2.07 2.96 -11.18
CA ALA A 63 -2.39 2.28 -9.93
C ALA A 63 -1.56 1.01 -9.68
N ALA A 64 -1.10 0.33 -10.74
CA ALA A 64 -0.27 -0.88 -10.65
C ALA A 64 1.25 -0.58 -10.72
N ALA A 65 1.66 0.68 -10.84
CA ALA A 65 3.07 1.04 -10.67
C ALA A 65 3.49 0.76 -9.24
N THR A 66 4.70 0.20 -9.04
CA THR A 66 5.22 -0.01 -7.68
C THR A 66 5.70 1.31 -7.09
N LEU A 67 5.58 1.47 -5.78
CA LEU A 67 6.14 2.67 -5.13
C LEU A 67 7.64 2.80 -5.38
N ALA A 68 8.36 1.68 -5.41
CA ALA A 68 9.78 1.67 -5.75
C ALA A 68 10.05 2.26 -7.15
N SER A 69 9.25 1.91 -8.17
CA SER A 69 9.40 2.46 -9.52
C SER A 69 9.11 3.96 -9.58
N VAL A 70 8.12 4.43 -8.83
CA VAL A 70 7.77 5.87 -8.77
C VAL A 70 8.84 6.66 -8.04
N CYS A 71 9.37 6.16 -6.93
CA CYS A 71 10.49 6.79 -6.20
C CYS A 71 11.76 6.86 -7.05
N ALA A 72 12.08 5.78 -7.79
CA ALA A 72 13.23 5.77 -8.71
C ALA A 72 13.05 6.81 -9.83
N PHE A 73 11.85 6.85 -10.44
CA PHE A 73 11.51 7.82 -11.48
C PHE A 73 11.61 9.27 -10.96
N ALA A 74 11.09 9.55 -9.75
CA ALA A 74 11.19 10.87 -9.14
C ALA A 74 12.66 11.29 -8.94
N ARG A 75 13.50 10.42 -8.38
CA ARG A 75 14.95 10.66 -8.22
C ARG A 75 15.64 10.93 -9.57
N GLU A 76 15.36 10.14 -10.61
CA GLU A 76 15.95 10.30 -11.94
C GLU A 76 15.57 11.64 -12.60
N ASN A 77 14.44 12.22 -12.20
CA ASN A 77 13.96 13.52 -12.62
C ASN A 77 14.29 14.65 -11.60
N CYS A 78 15.17 14.39 -10.64
CA CYS A 78 15.58 15.36 -9.61
C CYS A 78 14.38 15.91 -8.81
N LEU A 79 13.42 15.06 -8.45
CA LEU A 79 12.22 15.41 -7.70
C LEU A 79 12.24 14.72 -6.32
N THR A 80 12.18 15.53 -5.24
CA THR A 80 12.14 15.12 -3.83
C THR A 80 10.72 15.11 -3.30
N GLY A 81 10.45 14.34 -2.25
CA GLY A 81 9.18 14.26 -1.53
C GLY A 81 8.60 12.85 -1.44
N LEU A 82 9.12 11.86 -2.21
CA LEU A 82 8.67 10.46 -2.17
C LEU A 82 9.64 9.51 -1.46
N GLU A 83 10.71 9.99 -0.85
CA GLU A 83 11.74 9.16 -0.21
C GLU A 83 11.17 8.28 0.90
N PHE A 84 10.16 8.76 1.64
CA PHE A 84 9.47 7.99 2.68
C PHE A 84 8.82 6.70 2.15
N ALA A 85 8.40 6.71 0.88
CA ALA A 85 7.74 5.58 0.23
C ALA A 85 8.74 4.53 -0.30
N TRP A 86 10.04 4.85 -0.35
CA TRP A 86 11.07 3.92 -0.76
C TRP A 86 11.13 2.71 0.18
N GLY A 87 10.98 1.52 -0.38
CA GLY A 87 10.94 0.27 0.38
C GLY A 87 9.57 -0.13 0.94
N ILE A 88 8.49 0.67 0.73
CA ILE A 88 7.13 0.17 0.94
C ILE A 88 6.80 -0.77 -0.23
N PRO A 89 6.47 -2.06 0.02
CA PRO A 89 6.28 -3.06 -1.04
C PRO A 89 4.91 -2.98 -1.72
N GLY A 90 4.32 -1.77 -1.80
CA GLY A 90 2.99 -1.50 -2.32
C GLY A 90 2.96 -1.04 -3.77
N SER A 91 1.75 -1.01 -4.33
CA SER A 91 1.43 -0.30 -5.58
C SER A 91 0.87 1.09 -5.29
N VAL A 92 0.90 1.97 -6.28
CA VAL A 92 0.34 3.34 -6.20
C VAL A 92 -1.13 3.32 -5.79
N GLY A 93 -1.94 2.46 -6.40
CA GLY A 93 -3.36 2.34 -6.05
C GLY A 93 -3.57 1.90 -4.61
N GLY A 94 -2.83 0.88 -4.14
CA GLY A 94 -2.90 0.45 -2.75
C GLY A 94 -2.38 1.51 -1.77
N ALA A 95 -1.37 2.29 -2.17
CA ALA A 95 -0.83 3.38 -1.35
C ALA A 95 -1.81 4.56 -1.22
N ALA A 96 -2.48 4.95 -2.31
CA ALA A 96 -3.54 5.96 -2.27
C ALA A 96 -4.76 5.49 -1.46
N TYR A 97 -5.16 4.23 -1.63
CA TYR A 97 -6.25 3.60 -0.87
C TYR A 97 -6.02 3.66 0.64
N MET A 98 -4.81 3.35 1.09
CA MET A 98 -4.45 3.25 2.51
C MET A 98 -3.83 4.54 3.08
N ASN A 99 -3.74 5.62 2.32
CA ASN A 99 -2.89 6.75 2.70
C ASN A 99 -1.54 6.25 3.26
N ALA A 100 -0.84 5.43 2.48
CA ALA A 100 0.36 4.74 2.94
C ALA A 100 1.43 5.73 3.40
N GLY A 101 2.08 5.43 4.51
CA GLY A 101 3.12 6.30 5.06
C GLY A 101 4.14 5.54 5.88
N ALA A 102 5.33 6.13 5.96
CA ALA A 102 6.46 5.65 6.75
C ALA A 102 7.40 6.83 7.07
N TYR A 103 8.14 6.73 8.18
CA TYR A 103 9.21 7.69 8.55
C TYR A 103 8.77 9.16 8.57
N GLY A 104 7.52 9.42 8.96
CA GLY A 104 6.98 10.79 9.09
C GLY A 104 6.36 11.37 7.83
N GLY A 105 6.46 10.69 6.66
CA GLY A 105 5.75 11.06 5.43
C GLY A 105 4.59 10.12 5.12
N GLU A 106 3.59 10.60 4.42
CA GLU A 106 2.43 9.82 3.96
C GLU A 106 1.93 10.33 2.59
N MET A 107 1.11 9.52 1.92
CA MET A 107 0.64 9.85 0.55
C MET A 107 -0.06 11.21 0.49
N LYS A 108 -0.84 11.60 1.49
CA LYS A 108 -1.53 12.90 1.53
C LYS A 108 -0.59 14.11 1.42
N ASP A 109 0.69 13.95 1.79
CA ASP A 109 1.65 15.05 1.79
C ASP A 109 2.11 15.44 0.37
N VAL A 110 1.96 14.51 -0.59
CA VAL A 110 2.42 14.67 -1.97
C VAL A 110 1.34 14.42 -3.02
N LEU A 111 0.24 13.75 -2.65
CA LEU A 111 -0.86 13.42 -3.54
C LEU A 111 -1.68 14.66 -3.85
N THR A 112 -1.98 14.90 -5.14
CA THR A 112 -2.82 16.02 -5.59
C THR A 112 -4.16 15.58 -6.11
N THR A 113 -4.20 14.51 -6.92
CA THR A 113 -5.45 13.97 -7.45
C THR A 113 -5.37 12.45 -7.58
N VAL A 114 -6.52 11.80 -7.52
CA VAL A 114 -6.67 10.37 -7.85
C VAL A 114 -7.73 10.24 -8.93
N ARG A 115 -7.39 9.48 -9.95
CA ARG A 115 -8.31 9.09 -11.02
C ARG A 115 -8.77 7.67 -10.76
N TYR A 116 -10.07 7.44 -10.77
CA TYR A 116 -10.66 6.13 -10.49
C TYR A 116 -11.87 5.85 -11.38
N LEU A 117 -12.18 4.57 -11.56
CA LEU A 117 -13.40 4.10 -12.21
C LEU A 117 -14.44 3.87 -11.11
N ALA A 118 -15.51 4.64 -11.13
CA ALA A 118 -16.62 4.53 -10.20
C ALA A 118 -17.45 3.27 -10.47
N ALA A 119 -18.27 2.86 -9.50
CA ALA A 119 -19.12 1.68 -9.63
C ALA A 119 -20.09 1.76 -10.83
N GLU A 120 -20.53 2.97 -11.16
CA GLU A 120 -21.40 3.27 -12.29
C GLU A 120 -20.70 3.18 -13.66
N GLY A 121 -19.40 2.90 -13.69
CA GLY A 121 -18.59 2.78 -14.90
C GLY A 121 -18.01 4.09 -15.42
N GLU A 122 -18.19 5.20 -14.71
CA GLU A 122 -17.63 6.51 -15.05
C GLU A 122 -16.20 6.67 -14.53
N VAL A 123 -15.33 7.26 -15.34
CA VAL A 123 -14.00 7.68 -14.88
C VAL A 123 -14.12 9.04 -14.22
N ARG A 124 -13.75 9.11 -12.95
CA ARG A 124 -13.74 10.34 -12.15
C ARG A 124 -12.32 10.70 -11.76
N GLU A 125 -12.08 12.01 -11.59
CA GLU A 125 -10.83 12.56 -11.06
C GLU A 125 -11.19 13.42 -9.84
N VAL A 126 -10.57 13.12 -8.69
CA VAL A 126 -10.92 13.73 -7.40
C VAL A 126 -9.66 14.32 -6.78
N PRO A 127 -9.72 15.59 -6.32
CA PRO A 127 -8.62 16.22 -5.58
C PRO A 127 -8.31 15.49 -4.28
N ALA A 128 -7.05 15.50 -3.86
CA ALA A 128 -6.63 14.86 -2.61
C ALA A 128 -7.38 15.38 -1.37
N ALA A 129 -7.78 16.64 -1.38
CA ALA A 129 -8.55 17.24 -0.30
C ALA A 129 -9.93 16.59 -0.08
N GLU A 130 -10.49 15.94 -1.10
CA GLU A 130 -11.79 15.26 -1.05
C GLU A 130 -11.67 13.75 -0.77
N LEU A 131 -10.45 13.24 -0.63
CA LEU A 131 -10.19 11.81 -0.44
C LEU A 131 -10.27 11.36 1.03
N ASP A 132 -10.52 12.25 1.98
CA ASP A 132 -10.54 11.98 3.43
C ASP A 132 -9.31 11.16 3.89
N LEU A 133 -8.12 11.61 3.48
CA LEU A 133 -6.87 10.93 3.77
C LEU A 133 -6.48 11.09 5.24
N ARG A 134 -6.74 10.05 6.01
CA ARG A 134 -6.39 9.92 7.43
C ARG A 134 -5.44 8.73 7.64
N TYR A 135 -5.06 8.49 8.86
CA TYR A 135 -4.20 7.33 9.20
C TYR A 135 -4.81 6.01 8.72
N ARG A 136 -4.19 5.41 7.70
CA ARG A 136 -4.63 4.16 7.07
C ARG A 136 -6.07 4.19 6.56
N HIS A 137 -6.49 5.32 6.01
CA HIS A 137 -7.86 5.53 5.53
C HIS A 137 -7.92 6.43 4.29
N SER A 138 -8.89 6.16 3.43
CA SER A 138 -9.37 7.03 2.35
C SER A 138 -10.82 6.71 2.04
N ILE A 139 -11.50 7.58 1.25
CA ILE A 139 -12.89 7.34 0.79
C ILE A 139 -13.07 6.01 0.04
N PHE A 140 -11.98 5.43 -0.48
CA PHE A 140 -12.02 4.16 -1.22
C PHE A 140 -12.31 2.95 -0.32
N GLU A 141 -12.24 3.07 0.99
CA GLU A 141 -12.75 2.04 1.93
C GLU A 141 -14.27 1.91 1.89
N GLU A 142 -14.98 3.03 1.59
CA GLU A 142 -16.43 3.12 1.63
C GLU A 142 -17.05 3.05 0.25
N ASN A 143 -16.32 3.44 -0.78
CA ASN A 143 -16.80 3.38 -2.16
C ASN A 143 -16.15 2.21 -2.93
N SER A 144 -16.89 1.65 -3.88
CA SER A 144 -16.43 0.54 -4.72
C SER A 144 -15.57 0.97 -5.90
N GLY A 145 -15.00 2.18 -5.88
CA GLY A 145 -14.21 2.75 -6.96
C GLY A 145 -12.87 2.03 -7.14
N CYS A 146 -12.50 1.74 -8.39
CA CYS A 146 -11.21 1.16 -8.73
C CYS A 146 -10.21 2.27 -9.12
N ILE A 147 -9.17 2.48 -8.32
CA ILE A 147 -8.12 3.47 -8.60
C ILE A 147 -7.40 3.10 -9.89
N LEU A 148 -7.28 4.07 -10.81
CA LEU A 148 -6.63 3.93 -12.11
C LEU A 148 -5.23 4.55 -12.11
N SER A 149 -5.08 5.73 -11.52
CA SER A 149 -3.81 6.46 -11.39
C SER A 149 -3.88 7.49 -10.27
N ALA A 150 -2.72 7.92 -9.81
CA ALA A 150 -2.55 9.03 -8.87
C ALA A 150 -1.60 10.08 -9.45
N GLN A 151 -1.80 11.34 -9.09
CA GLN A 151 -0.89 12.43 -9.39
C GLN A 151 -0.24 12.93 -8.11
N PHE A 152 1.05 13.19 -8.22
CA PHE A 152 1.89 13.69 -7.13
C PHE A 152 2.45 15.04 -7.51
N HIS A 153 2.48 15.97 -6.59
CA HIS A 153 3.26 17.21 -6.72
C HIS A 153 4.49 17.11 -5.83
N LEU A 154 5.63 17.10 -6.48
CA LEU A 154 6.93 16.95 -5.81
C LEU A 154 7.69 18.28 -5.87
N GLN A 155 8.88 18.34 -5.28
CA GLN A 155 9.71 19.52 -5.31
C GLN A 155 11.00 19.24 -6.09
N PRO A 156 11.55 20.23 -6.82
CA PRO A 156 12.89 20.09 -7.38
C PRO A 156 13.92 19.84 -6.27
N GLY A 157 14.83 18.91 -6.49
CA GLY A 157 15.87 18.53 -5.54
C GLY A 157 17.14 18.06 -6.21
N ASN A 158 18.14 17.68 -5.41
CA ASN A 158 19.38 17.12 -5.91
C ASN A 158 19.29 15.58 -5.92
N ALA A 159 19.62 14.94 -7.05
CA ALA A 159 19.50 13.47 -7.17
C ALA A 159 20.40 12.70 -6.18
N ALA A 160 21.58 13.26 -5.81
CA ALA A 160 22.47 12.64 -4.83
C ALA A 160 21.88 12.69 -3.42
N ASP A 161 21.27 13.82 -3.03
CA ASP A 161 20.64 14.00 -1.72
C ASP A 161 19.39 13.12 -1.60
N ILE A 162 18.56 13.07 -2.66
CA ILE A 162 17.40 12.17 -2.74
C ILE A 162 17.85 10.71 -2.58
N ARG A 163 18.91 10.30 -3.28
CA ARG A 163 19.46 8.96 -3.16
C ARG A 163 19.96 8.67 -1.76
N ALA A 164 20.73 9.58 -1.18
CA ALA A 164 21.23 9.43 0.19
C ALA A 164 20.09 9.27 1.20
N LYS A 165 19.00 10.04 1.04
CA LYS A 165 17.81 9.91 1.89
C LYS A 165 17.08 8.57 1.68
N MET A 166 16.92 8.13 0.45
CA MET A 166 16.34 6.81 0.15
C MET A 166 17.16 5.68 0.80
N ASP A 167 18.48 5.74 0.68
CA ASP A 167 19.39 4.73 1.24
C ASP A 167 19.38 4.76 2.79
N GLU A 168 19.35 5.94 3.42
CA GLU A 168 19.16 6.10 4.86
C GLU A 168 17.87 5.42 5.35
N LEU A 169 16.74 5.70 4.68
CA LEU A 169 15.44 5.15 5.08
C LEU A 169 15.37 3.63 4.83
N MET A 170 16.00 3.14 3.76
CA MET A 170 16.11 1.70 3.50
C MET A 170 16.96 1.02 4.56
N ALA A 171 18.10 1.60 4.96
CA ALA A 171 18.94 1.05 6.03
C ALA A 171 18.16 0.94 7.34
N LYS A 172 17.41 1.99 7.73
CA LYS A 172 16.53 1.96 8.91
C LYS A 172 15.46 0.86 8.81
N ARG A 173 14.93 0.61 7.61
CA ARG A 173 13.93 -0.45 7.37
C ARG A 173 14.56 -1.83 7.52
N VAL A 174 15.71 -2.05 6.89
CA VAL A 174 16.45 -3.32 6.98
C VAL A 174 16.86 -3.60 8.44
N ASP A 175 17.27 -2.58 9.17
CA ASP A 175 17.64 -2.72 10.59
C ASP A 175 16.44 -3.10 11.47
N LYS A 176 15.27 -2.48 11.28
CA LYS A 176 14.14 -2.55 12.23
C LYS A 176 13.01 -3.48 11.83
N GLN A 177 12.90 -3.89 10.57
CA GLN A 177 11.78 -4.69 10.10
C GLN A 177 12.21 -6.11 9.69
N PRO A 178 11.34 -7.12 9.87
CA PRO A 178 11.63 -8.52 9.53
C PRO A 178 11.44 -8.77 8.02
N LEU A 179 12.28 -8.15 7.17
CA LEU A 179 12.16 -8.22 5.71
C LEU A 179 12.53 -9.60 5.15
N ASP A 180 13.16 -10.44 5.95
CA ASP A 180 13.55 -11.81 5.66
C ASP A 180 12.40 -12.82 5.83
N LYS A 181 11.27 -12.40 6.38
CA LYS A 181 10.11 -13.27 6.63
C LYS A 181 8.85 -12.75 5.95
N PRO A 182 7.98 -13.64 5.43
CA PRO A 182 6.69 -13.26 4.91
C PRO A 182 5.82 -12.58 5.98
N SER A 183 5.28 -11.40 5.65
CA SER A 183 4.37 -10.65 6.50
C SER A 183 3.54 -9.66 5.67
N ALA A 184 2.46 -9.17 6.24
CA ALA A 184 1.64 -8.10 5.65
C ALA A 184 1.98 -6.71 6.22
N GLY A 185 3.19 -6.52 6.77
CA GLY A 185 3.61 -5.27 7.41
C GLY A 185 3.21 -5.20 8.89
N SER A 186 3.05 -3.98 9.41
CA SER A 186 2.54 -3.77 10.78
C SER A 186 1.08 -4.17 10.87
N THR A 187 0.79 -5.18 11.67
CA THR A 187 -0.53 -5.83 11.76
C THR A 187 -1.51 -5.00 12.60
N PHE A 188 -1.02 -4.39 13.68
CA PHE A 188 -1.88 -3.68 14.62
C PHE A 188 -1.90 -2.18 14.35
N LYS A 189 -3.10 -1.58 14.34
CA LYS A 189 -3.27 -0.13 14.22
C LYS A 189 -2.64 0.57 15.43
N ARG A 190 -2.08 1.76 15.20
CA ARG A 190 -1.51 2.57 16.27
C ARG A 190 -2.65 3.12 17.15
N PRO A 191 -2.64 2.88 18.45
CA PRO A 191 -3.58 3.53 19.38
C PRO A 191 -3.20 5.00 19.58
N ALA A 192 -4.15 5.80 20.05
CA ALA A 192 -3.91 7.22 20.36
C ALA A 192 -2.83 7.34 21.44
N GLY A 193 -1.83 8.19 21.20
CA GLY A 193 -0.77 8.49 22.15
C GLY A 193 0.28 7.38 22.38
N ALA A 194 0.20 6.23 21.66
CA ALA A 194 1.11 5.12 21.86
C ALA A 194 1.49 4.43 20.54
N PHE A 195 2.43 3.49 20.62
CA PHE A 195 2.83 2.63 19.50
C PHE A 195 2.48 1.18 19.86
N ALA A 196 1.65 0.53 19.03
CA ALA A 196 1.25 -0.87 19.26
C ALA A 196 2.46 -1.79 19.46
N ALA A 197 3.50 -1.66 18.65
CA ALA A 197 4.71 -2.46 18.79
C ALA A 197 5.40 -2.31 20.15
N ALA A 198 5.40 -1.10 20.73
CA ALA A 198 5.98 -0.87 22.05
C ALA A 198 5.12 -1.50 23.16
N LEU A 199 3.79 -1.41 23.04
CA LEU A 199 2.87 -2.03 24.02
C LEU A 199 2.98 -3.56 23.98
N ILE A 200 3.02 -4.16 22.79
CA ILE A 200 3.20 -5.61 22.61
C ILE A 200 4.54 -6.07 23.22
N ASP A 201 5.60 -5.30 23.03
CA ASP A 201 6.92 -5.58 23.60
C ASP A 201 6.92 -5.48 25.14
N GLN A 202 6.27 -4.45 25.70
CA GLN A 202 6.09 -4.27 27.14
C GLN A 202 5.29 -5.40 27.80
N CYS A 203 4.37 -6.01 27.07
CA CYS A 203 3.63 -7.20 27.52
C CYS A 203 4.47 -8.49 27.44
N GLY A 204 5.73 -8.44 27.00
CA GLY A 204 6.59 -9.61 26.89
C GLY A 204 6.23 -10.54 25.72
N LEU A 205 5.48 -10.05 24.72
CA LEU A 205 4.98 -10.86 23.61
C LEU A 205 5.93 -10.90 22.40
N ARG A 206 7.15 -10.40 22.52
CA ARG A 206 8.20 -10.55 21.51
C ARG A 206 8.48 -12.02 21.23
N GLY A 207 8.40 -12.45 19.98
CA GLY A 207 8.58 -13.85 19.57
C GLY A 207 7.45 -14.80 19.99
N PHE A 208 6.35 -14.29 20.54
CA PHE A 208 5.17 -15.09 20.90
C PHE A 208 4.60 -15.78 19.64
N ARG A 209 4.20 -17.05 19.77
CA ARG A 209 3.83 -17.91 18.64
C ARG A 209 2.46 -18.53 18.81
N HIS A 210 1.76 -18.66 17.67
CA HIS A 210 0.59 -19.52 17.54
C HIS A 210 0.69 -20.27 16.21
N GLY A 211 0.73 -21.59 16.24
CA GLY A 211 0.97 -22.41 15.05
C GLY A 211 2.24 -21.99 14.29
N GLY A 212 2.09 -21.69 12.99
CA GLY A 212 3.19 -21.20 12.15
C GLY A 212 3.38 -19.67 12.18
N ALA A 213 2.52 -18.92 12.88
CA ALA A 213 2.58 -17.47 13.00
C ALA A 213 3.35 -17.04 14.26
N ALA A 214 4.02 -15.88 14.20
CA ALA A 214 4.71 -15.31 15.36
C ALA A 214 4.70 -13.78 15.36
N VAL A 215 4.70 -13.18 16.55
CA VAL A 215 5.14 -11.79 16.73
C VAL A 215 6.63 -11.73 16.43
N SER A 216 7.03 -10.83 15.53
CA SER A 216 8.43 -10.74 15.11
C SER A 216 9.37 -10.37 16.27
N ASP A 217 10.48 -11.10 16.39
CA ASP A 217 11.56 -10.76 17.33
C ASP A 217 12.22 -9.42 17.02
N LYS A 218 12.16 -8.98 15.75
CA LYS A 218 12.78 -7.75 15.29
C LYS A 218 11.89 -6.52 15.49
N HIS A 219 10.56 -6.68 15.32
CA HIS A 219 9.59 -5.60 15.43
C HIS A 219 8.23 -6.14 15.89
N CYS A 220 7.87 -5.92 17.13
CA CYS A 220 6.66 -6.51 17.73
C CYS A 220 5.33 -6.08 17.10
N GLY A 221 5.30 -5.06 16.25
CA GLY A 221 4.13 -4.69 15.45
C GLY A 221 3.89 -5.58 14.22
N PHE A 222 4.84 -6.47 13.88
CA PHE A 222 4.74 -7.38 12.74
C PHE A 222 4.38 -8.79 13.19
N VAL A 223 3.38 -9.37 12.55
CA VAL A 223 3.16 -10.82 12.57
C VAL A 223 3.85 -11.41 11.34
N VAL A 224 4.68 -12.41 11.56
CA VAL A 224 5.48 -13.08 10.52
C VAL A 224 5.06 -14.54 10.39
N ASN A 225 5.16 -15.06 9.16
CA ASN A 225 5.02 -16.48 8.89
C ASN A 225 6.40 -17.15 9.02
N LEU A 226 6.52 -18.06 9.98
CA LEU A 226 7.75 -18.84 10.22
C LEU A 226 7.89 -20.08 9.31
N GLY A 227 6.88 -20.31 8.48
CA GLY A 227 6.72 -21.46 7.61
C GLY A 227 5.44 -22.22 7.93
N GLY A 228 4.57 -22.37 6.93
CA GLY A 228 3.31 -23.12 7.05
C GLY A 228 2.23 -22.48 7.93
N ALA A 229 2.33 -21.18 8.28
CA ALA A 229 1.26 -20.48 9.00
C ALA A 229 -0.01 -20.43 8.14
N THR A 230 -1.11 -20.78 8.76
CA THR A 230 -2.46 -20.64 8.20
C THR A 230 -3.03 -19.25 8.52
N CYS A 231 -4.08 -18.85 7.80
CA CYS A 231 -4.84 -17.65 8.16
C CYS A 231 -5.42 -17.77 9.59
N ALA A 232 -5.88 -18.95 9.97
CA ALA A 232 -6.38 -19.22 11.31
C ALA A 232 -5.31 -19.00 12.38
N ASP A 233 -4.05 -19.43 12.14
CA ASP A 233 -2.94 -19.19 13.08
C ASP A 233 -2.68 -17.70 13.29
N VAL A 234 -2.69 -16.92 12.18
CA VAL A 234 -2.48 -15.46 12.26
C VAL A 234 -3.61 -14.78 13.03
N LEU A 235 -4.87 -15.16 12.79
CA LEU A 235 -6.01 -14.59 13.49
C LEU A 235 -5.97 -14.92 14.97
N ALA A 236 -5.74 -16.20 15.33
CA ALA A 236 -5.61 -16.62 16.73
C ALA A 236 -4.47 -15.89 17.43
N LEU A 237 -3.30 -15.74 16.80
CA LEU A 237 -2.20 -14.95 17.34
C LEU A 237 -2.59 -13.48 17.57
N CYS A 238 -3.33 -12.87 16.63
CA CYS A 238 -3.79 -11.50 16.79
C CYS A 238 -4.78 -11.34 17.95
N ASP A 239 -5.68 -12.30 18.16
CA ASP A 239 -6.66 -12.30 19.26
C ASP A 239 -5.97 -12.45 20.62
N GLU A 240 -4.91 -13.26 20.70
CA GLU A 240 -4.12 -13.43 21.94
C GLU A 240 -3.29 -12.18 22.27
N VAL A 241 -2.81 -11.46 21.24
CA VAL A 241 -2.00 -10.23 21.40
C VAL A 241 -2.86 -9.04 21.80
#